data_763865b70f3c5c09db60b17f101d0367
#
_entry.id   763865b70f3c5c09db60b17f101d0367
#
_cell.length_a   1.000
_cell.length_b   1.000
_cell.length_c   1.000
_cell.angle_alpha   90.00
_cell.angle_beta   90.00
_cell.angle_gamma   90.00
#
_symmetry.space_group_name_H-M   'P 1'
#
loop_
_entity.id
_entity.type
_entity.pdbx_description
1 polymer ?
#
loop_
_entity_poly.entity_id
_entity_poly.type
_entity_poly.pdbx_seq_one_letter_code
_entity_poly.pdbx_strand_id
1 'polypeptide(L)'
;LKREHGDLALMEGENSARCFYHLVENGVPFPHTAYGSFVGYKTDHDPRRRATSAGPWTSRFMYQKALVEIQRYGIKIFQHFELISVLTDRSGPEKKVIGAVFVDRSRRDEPHRGLVVIHCQNLVVATGGPGDMYEISVYPPGQMGSHGCLFEAGAVAQNLTESQFGLASVDPRWNVSGTYQ
;
A
#
# COMPACT_ATOMS: atom_id res chain seq x y z
N LEU A 1 0.18 1.12 27.64
CA LEU A 1 1.00 0.45 26.60
C LEU A 1 0.94 1.32 25.36
N LYS A 2 2.08 1.93 24.97
CA LYS A 2 2.18 2.63 23.66
C LYS A 2 2.14 1.56 22.56
N ARG A 3 1.03 1.47 21.85
CA ARG A 3 0.81 0.51 20.77
C ARG A 3 1.26 1.03 19.41
N GLU A 4 1.48 2.33 19.29
CA GLU A 4 1.87 3.00 18.05
C GLU A 4 3.34 3.42 18.08
N HIS A 5 3.97 3.43 16.92
CA HIS A 5 5.30 4.01 16.75
C HIS A 5 5.14 5.53 16.63
N GLY A 6 5.44 6.26 17.71
CA GLY A 6 5.16 7.70 17.82
C GLY A 6 5.79 8.55 16.72
N ASP A 7 7.00 8.20 16.29
CA ASP A 7 7.69 8.93 15.22
C ASP A 7 7.03 8.75 13.86
N LEU A 8 6.52 7.55 13.54
CA LEU A 8 5.77 7.32 12.32
C LEU A 8 4.43 8.06 12.34
N ALA A 9 3.71 8.04 13.45
CA ALA A 9 2.46 8.77 13.60
C ALA A 9 2.67 10.29 13.45
N LEU A 10 3.77 10.82 13.99
CA LEU A 10 4.14 12.22 13.82
C LEU A 10 4.44 12.55 12.35
N MET A 11 5.24 11.73 11.69
CA MET A 11 5.55 11.91 10.26
C MET A 11 4.30 11.86 9.38
N GLU A 12 3.37 10.96 9.64
CA GLU A 12 2.09 10.91 8.93
C GLU A 12 1.29 12.21 9.14
N GLY A 13 1.19 12.67 10.38
CA GLY A 13 0.50 13.92 10.71
C GLY A 13 1.10 15.13 10.02
N GLU A 14 2.41 15.28 10.06
CA GLU A 14 3.13 16.41 9.44
C GLU A 14 3.03 16.42 7.92
N ASN A 15 3.04 15.26 7.28
CA ASN A 15 3.05 15.16 5.83
C ASN A 15 1.67 14.96 5.20
N SER A 16 0.61 14.72 5.97
CA SER A 16 -0.72 14.39 5.45
C SER A 16 -1.28 15.46 4.50
N ALA A 17 -1.16 16.73 4.85
CA ALA A 17 -1.60 17.84 4.00
C ALA A 17 -0.81 17.90 2.68
N ARG A 18 0.51 17.71 2.74
CA ARG A 18 1.37 17.69 1.56
C ARG A 18 1.00 16.53 0.63
N CYS A 19 0.77 15.33 1.18
CA CYS A 19 0.34 14.17 0.40
C CYS A 19 -1.02 14.42 -0.26
N PHE A 20 -1.96 15.03 0.45
CA PHE A 20 -3.25 15.40 -0.11
C PHE A 20 -3.13 16.36 -1.29
N TYR A 21 -2.39 17.46 -1.14
CA TYR A 21 -2.20 18.42 -2.22
C TYR A 21 -1.44 17.83 -3.41
N HIS A 22 -0.51 16.91 -3.19
CA HIS A 22 0.13 16.17 -4.27
C HIS A 22 -0.88 15.34 -5.09
N LEU A 23 -1.86 14.70 -4.44
CA LEU A 23 -2.93 14.01 -5.15
C LEU A 23 -3.83 14.97 -5.93
N VAL A 24 -4.10 16.16 -5.38
CA VAL A 24 -4.84 17.23 -6.08
C VAL A 24 -4.08 17.70 -7.33
N GLU A 25 -2.79 17.95 -7.22
CA GLU A 25 -1.91 18.34 -8.34
C GLU A 25 -1.88 17.28 -9.44
N ASN A 26 -1.89 16.02 -9.07
CA ASN A 26 -1.99 14.89 -10.00
C ASN A 26 -3.40 14.75 -10.62
N GLY A 27 -4.36 15.58 -10.20
CA GLY A 27 -5.70 15.66 -10.79
C GLY A 27 -6.69 14.64 -10.23
N VAL A 28 -6.53 14.17 -9.00
CA VAL A 28 -7.58 13.43 -8.29
C VAL A 28 -8.74 14.39 -7.98
N PRO A 29 -9.98 14.08 -8.41
CA PRO A 29 -11.10 15.01 -8.40
C PRO A 29 -11.77 15.09 -7.00
N PHE A 30 -11.04 15.58 -6.01
CA PHE A 30 -11.64 15.83 -4.70
C PHE A 30 -12.67 16.96 -4.77
N PRO A 31 -13.84 16.83 -4.10
CA PRO A 31 -14.85 17.86 -4.10
C PRO A 31 -14.36 19.12 -3.39
N HIS A 32 -14.69 20.27 -3.96
CA HIS A 32 -14.37 21.58 -3.40
C HIS A 32 -15.57 22.53 -3.54
N THR A 33 -15.60 23.54 -2.70
CA THR A 33 -16.57 24.63 -2.78
C THR A 33 -16.28 25.55 -3.98
N ALA A 34 -17.21 26.45 -4.28
CA ALA A 34 -17.00 27.49 -5.30
C ALA A 34 -15.79 28.41 -5.00
N TYR A 35 -15.37 28.46 -3.75
CA TYR A 35 -14.20 29.24 -3.30
C TYR A 35 -12.89 28.42 -3.24
N GLY A 36 -12.90 27.17 -3.73
CA GLY A 36 -11.72 26.33 -3.79
C GLY A 36 -11.39 25.60 -2.48
N SER A 37 -12.19 25.71 -1.44
CA SER A 37 -11.98 24.95 -0.20
C SER A 37 -12.45 23.50 -0.37
N PHE A 38 -11.60 22.55 0.01
CA PHE A 38 -11.96 21.14 -0.05
C PHE A 38 -13.00 20.76 1.01
N VAL A 39 -13.95 19.91 0.60
CA VAL A 39 -15.04 19.47 1.47
C VAL A 39 -14.61 18.20 2.19
N GLY A 40 -14.56 18.27 3.52
CA GLY A 40 -14.31 17.12 4.37
C GLY A 40 -15.59 16.51 4.93
N TYR A 41 -15.51 15.27 5.35
CA TYR A 41 -16.58 14.55 6.02
C TYR A 41 -16.15 13.99 7.38
N LYS A 42 -17.09 13.72 8.25
CA LYS A 42 -16.85 13.08 9.54
C LYS A 42 -16.62 11.59 9.34
N THR A 43 -15.72 11.04 10.12
CA THR A 43 -15.58 9.59 10.32
C THR A 43 -15.83 9.26 11.79
N ASP A 44 -15.96 7.98 12.13
CA ASP A 44 -16.16 7.53 13.51
C ASP A 44 -15.04 8.00 14.44
N HIS A 45 -13.84 8.16 13.90
CA HIS A 45 -12.66 8.57 14.65
C HIS A 45 -12.26 10.04 14.43
N ASP A 46 -12.89 10.74 13.51
CA ASP A 46 -12.62 12.15 13.23
C ASP A 46 -13.89 13.01 13.14
N PRO A 47 -14.34 13.57 14.26
CA PRO A 47 -15.51 14.45 14.29
C PRO A 47 -15.27 15.81 13.63
N ARG A 48 -14.00 16.15 13.30
CA ARG A 48 -13.62 17.47 12.80
C ARG A 48 -13.72 17.61 11.27
N ARG A 49 -14.23 16.59 10.56
CA ARG A 49 -14.38 16.59 9.10
C ARG A 49 -13.06 16.77 8.34
N ARG A 50 -12.00 16.16 8.80
CA ARG A 50 -10.68 16.21 8.12
C ARG A 50 -10.53 15.17 7.03
N ALA A 51 -11.36 14.14 7.03
CA ALA A 51 -11.34 13.12 5.98
C ALA A 51 -11.84 13.70 4.66
N THR A 52 -11.18 13.38 3.58
CA THR A 52 -11.55 13.77 2.21
C THR A 52 -11.63 12.54 1.33
N SER A 53 -12.58 12.52 0.40
CA SER A 53 -12.67 11.50 -0.62
C SER A 53 -13.27 12.05 -1.91
N ALA A 54 -13.04 11.37 -3.01
CA ALA A 54 -13.69 11.62 -4.29
C ALA A 54 -14.83 10.61 -4.54
N GLY A 55 -15.54 10.24 -3.47
CA GLY A 55 -16.58 9.23 -3.47
C GLY A 55 -16.05 7.79 -3.49
N PRO A 56 -16.87 6.78 -3.83
CA PRO A 56 -16.52 5.36 -3.77
C PRO A 56 -15.37 4.98 -4.72
N TRP A 57 -15.04 5.83 -5.67
CA TRP A 57 -14.00 5.60 -6.68
C TRP A 57 -12.66 6.29 -6.37
N THR A 58 -12.48 6.81 -5.16
CA THR A 58 -11.27 7.55 -4.78
C THR A 58 -9.99 6.77 -5.11
N SER A 59 -9.88 5.52 -4.69
CA SER A 59 -8.71 4.67 -4.96
C SER A 59 -8.48 4.45 -6.47
N ARG A 60 -9.56 4.31 -7.24
CA ARG A 60 -9.48 4.18 -8.69
C ARG A 60 -8.92 5.45 -9.34
N PHE A 61 -9.38 6.62 -8.91
CA PHE A 61 -8.86 7.89 -9.42
C PHE A 61 -7.39 8.06 -9.06
N MET A 62 -7.01 7.78 -7.81
CA MET A 62 -5.60 7.81 -7.37
C MET A 62 -4.72 6.91 -8.23
N TYR A 63 -5.14 5.66 -8.44
CA TYR A 63 -4.42 4.71 -9.30
C TYR A 63 -4.28 5.22 -10.73
N GLN A 64 -5.38 5.65 -11.36
CA GLN A 64 -5.35 6.13 -12.75
C GLN A 64 -4.44 7.33 -12.93
N LYS A 65 -4.47 8.29 -11.98
CA LYS A 65 -3.63 9.48 -12.03
C LYS A 65 -2.16 9.16 -11.80
N ALA A 66 -1.87 8.29 -10.84
CA ALA A 66 -0.50 7.79 -10.63
C ALA A 66 0.04 7.06 -11.86
N LEU A 67 -0.79 6.26 -12.54
CA LEU A 67 -0.38 5.56 -13.76
C LEU A 67 -0.01 6.53 -14.90
N VAL A 68 -0.74 7.63 -15.05
CA VAL A 68 -0.41 8.69 -16.01
C VAL A 68 0.96 9.29 -15.72
N GLU A 69 1.25 9.60 -14.46
CA GLU A 69 2.56 10.15 -14.08
C GLU A 69 3.69 9.12 -14.27
N ILE A 70 3.48 7.85 -13.93
CA ILE A 70 4.44 6.77 -14.20
C ILE A 70 4.79 6.71 -15.69
N GLN A 71 3.79 6.78 -16.55
CA GLN A 71 3.98 6.78 -18.01
C GLN A 71 4.71 8.04 -18.48
N ARG A 72 4.35 9.22 -17.95
CA ARG A 72 4.99 10.50 -18.26
C ARG A 72 6.49 10.48 -17.93
N TYR A 73 6.87 9.85 -16.82
CA TYR A 73 8.27 9.72 -16.43
C TYR A 73 8.99 8.54 -17.11
N GLY A 74 8.31 7.78 -17.95
CA GLY A 74 8.91 6.62 -18.62
C GLY A 74 9.32 5.49 -17.67
N ILE A 75 8.69 5.39 -16.50
CA ILE A 75 9.00 4.37 -15.51
C ILE A 75 8.49 3.02 -16.01
N LYS A 76 9.38 2.03 -16.04
CA LYS A 76 9.05 0.70 -16.50
C LYS A 76 8.17 -0.04 -15.50
N ILE A 77 7.05 -0.57 -15.97
CA ILE A 77 6.15 -1.40 -15.17
C ILE A 77 6.35 -2.86 -15.58
N PHE A 78 6.62 -3.73 -14.60
CA PHE A 78 6.65 -5.16 -14.78
C PHE A 78 5.34 -5.76 -14.27
N GLN A 79 4.54 -6.28 -15.19
CA GLN A 79 3.30 -7.00 -14.85
C GLN A 79 3.60 -8.48 -14.62
N HIS A 80 2.74 -9.16 -13.85
CA HIS A 80 2.85 -10.58 -13.54
C HIS A 80 4.08 -10.99 -12.70
N PHE A 81 4.79 -10.03 -12.15
CA PHE A 81 5.93 -10.26 -11.26
C PHE A 81 5.47 -10.45 -9.82
N GLU A 82 5.88 -11.53 -9.21
CA GLU A 82 5.62 -11.87 -7.82
C GLU A 82 6.94 -11.83 -7.03
N LEU A 83 6.97 -11.04 -5.94
CA LEU A 83 8.15 -10.94 -5.08
C LEU A 83 8.36 -12.25 -4.32
N ILE A 84 9.53 -12.84 -4.43
CA ILE A 84 9.92 -14.08 -3.76
C ILE A 84 10.84 -13.81 -2.57
N SER A 85 11.83 -12.92 -2.75
CA SER A 85 12.83 -12.66 -1.72
C SER A 85 13.47 -11.29 -1.92
N VAL A 86 13.92 -10.69 -0.83
CA VAL A 86 14.73 -9.47 -0.84
C VAL A 86 16.20 -9.86 -0.68
N LEU A 87 17.04 -9.40 -1.59
CA LEU A 87 18.47 -9.64 -1.55
C LEU A 87 19.17 -8.61 -0.68
N THR A 88 19.96 -9.08 0.26
CA THR A 88 20.70 -8.23 1.17
C THR A 88 22.19 -8.58 1.17
N ASP A 89 23.05 -7.57 1.20
CA ASP A 89 24.48 -7.72 1.47
C ASP A 89 24.72 -7.56 2.98
N ARG A 90 25.54 -8.48 3.52
CA ARG A 90 25.95 -8.53 4.92
C ARG A 90 27.49 -8.49 5.07
N SER A 91 28.20 -8.16 4.02
CA SER A 91 29.69 -8.09 4.04
C SER A 91 30.22 -6.91 4.86
N GLY A 92 29.40 -5.87 5.06
CA GLY A 92 29.72 -4.69 5.86
C GLY A 92 29.10 -4.70 7.25
N PRO A 93 29.35 -3.64 8.04
CA PRO A 93 28.80 -3.48 9.39
C PRO A 93 27.24 -3.33 9.40
N GLU A 94 26.69 -2.86 8.31
CA GLU A 94 25.26 -2.68 8.14
C GLU A 94 24.73 -3.58 7.02
N LYS A 95 23.55 -4.16 7.25
CA LYS A 95 22.83 -4.88 6.21
C LYS A 95 22.26 -3.90 5.19
N LYS A 96 22.53 -4.12 3.91
CA LYS A 96 22.05 -3.28 2.81
C LYS A 96 21.22 -4.10 1.82
N VAL A 97 20.11 -3.53 1.36
CA VAL A 97 19.37 -4.09 0.23
C VAL A 97 20.20 -3.90 -1.04
N ILE A 98 20.34 -4.95 -1.83
CA ILE A 98 21.05 -4.94 -3.12
C ILE A 98 20.15 -5.35 -4.28
N GLY A 99 18.93 -5.79 -4.02
CA GLY A 99 17.98 -6.19 -5.03
C GLY A 99 16.85 -7.03 -4.49
N ALA A 100 16.13 -7.66 -5.41
CA ALA A 100 15.08 -8.60 -5.09
C ALA A 100 14.94 -9.68 -6.16
N VAL A 101 14.41 -10.83 -5.77
CA VAL A 101 14.08 -11.96 -6.64
C VAL A 101 12.58 -11.98 -6.87
N PHE A 102 12.20 -12.15 -8.13
CA PHE A 102 10.81 -12.24 -8.56
C PHE A 102 10.58 -13.50 -9.39
N VAL A 103 9.33 -13.92 -9.49
CA VAL A 103 8.86 -14.84 -10.52
C VAL A 103 7.99 -14.06 -11.50
N ASP A 104 8.39 -14.04 -12.76
CA ASP A 104 7.51 -13.65 -13.85
C ASP A 104 6.55 -14.81 -14.17
N ARG A 105 5.31 -14.66 -13.74
CA ARG A 105 4.28 -15.70 -13.87
C ARG A 105 3.91 -16.02 -15.32
N SER A 106 4.21 -15.12 -16.25
CA SER A 106 3.99 -15.35 -17.68
C SER A 106 5.04 -16.25 -18.33
N ARG A 107 6.17 -16.50 -17.65
CA ARG A 107 7.33 -17.24 -18.16
C ARG A 107 7.64 -18.53 -17.36
N ARG A 108 6.65 -19.10 -16.71
CA ARG A 108 6.82 -20.31 -15.85
C ARG A 108 7.28 -21.55 -16.58
N ASP A 109 6.98 -21.65 -17.88
CA ASP A 109 7.35 -22.80 -18.72
C ASP A 109 8.76 -22.73 -19.28
N GLU A 110 9.45 -21.60 -19.09
CA GLU A 110 10.85 -21.43 -19.48
C GLU A 110 11.81 -22.19 -18.53
N PRO A 111 13.05 -22.49 -18.99
CA PRO A 111 14.06 -23.22 -18.20
C PRO A 111 14.31 -22.62 -16.80
N HIS A 112 14.23 -21.30 -16.69
CA HIS A 112 14.42 -20.57 -15.42
C HIS A 112 13.13 -20.43 -14.59
N ARG A 113 12.03 -21.07 -15.00
CA ARG A 113 10.73 -20.99 -14.30
C ARG A 113 10.25 -19.57 -14.06
N GLY A 114 10.64 -18.63 -14.91
CA GLY A 114 10.31 -17.22 -14.76
C GLY A 114 11.07 -16.48 -13.66
N LEU A 115 12.13 -17.08 -13.09
CA LEU A 115 12.95 -16.40 -12.06
C LEU A 115 13.68 -15.21 -12.67
N VAL A 116 13.57 -14.06 -12.01
CA VAL A 116 14.17 -12.79 -12.40
C VAL A 116 14.80 -12.14 -11.18
N VAL A 117 16.03 -11.69 -11.30
CA VAL A 117 16.72 -10.88 -10.29
C VAL A 117 16.77 -9.44 -10.77
N ILE A 118 16.33 -8.52 -9.92
CA ILE A 118 16.42 -7.08 -10.16
C ILE A 118 17.35 -6.49 -9.10
N HIS A 119 18.44 -5.89 -9.55
CA HIS A 119 19.36 -5.17 -8.67
C HIS A 119 18.86 -3.74 -8.46
N CYS A 120 18.86 -3.30 -7.19
CA CYS A 120 18.52 -1.93 -6.82
C CYS A 120 19.24 -1.52 -5.52
N GLN A 121 19.48 -0.23 -5.37
CA GLN A 121 20.03 0.33 -4.13
C GLN A 121 18.95 0.60 -3.09
N ASN A 122 17.74 0.88 -3.53
CA ASN A 122 16.58 1.14 -2.68
C ASN A 122 15.39 0.33 -3.19
N LEU A 123 14.66 -0.27 -2.27
CA LEU A 123 13.46 -1.04 -2.56
C LEU A 123 12.30 -0.49 -1.72
N VAL A 124 11.24 -0.03 -2.37
CA VAL A 124 9.99 0.35 -1.72
C VAL A 124 9.00 -0.79 -1.85
N VAL A 125 8.51 -1.30 -0.72
CA VAL A 125 7.51 -2.37 -0.68
C VAL A 125 6.17 -1.77 -0.29
N ALA A 126 5.21 -1.80 -1.19
CA ALA A 126 3.87 -1.23 -1.05
C ALA A 126 2.79 -2.24 -1.48
N THR A 127 2.92 -3.48 -1.03
CA THR A 127 2.08 -4.62 -1.44
C THR A 127 0.78 -4.75 -0.65
N GLY A 128 0.50 -3.79 0.24
CA GLY A 128 -0.68 -3.82 1.09
C GLY A 128 -0.56 -4.79 2.28
N GLY A 129 -1.63 -4.92 3.02
CA GLY A 129 -1.72 -5.78 4.19
C GLY A 129 -2.04 -7.24 3.85
N PRO A 130 -1.89 -8.17 4.81
CA PRO A 130 -2.12 -9.61 4.62
C PRO A 130 -3.60 -9.98 4.78
N GLY A 131 -4.50 -9.36 3.99
CA GLY A 131 -5.94 -9.53 4.15
C GLY A 131 -6.46 -10.94 3.92
N ASP A 132 -5.83 -11.70 3.00
CA ASP A 132 -6.22 -13.08 2.67
C ASP A 132 -5.51 -14.15 3.55
N MET A 133 -4.86 -13.73 4.62
CA MET A 133 -4.22 -14.63 5.58
C MET A 133 -5.26 -15.36 6.48
N TYR A 134 -6.46 -14.83 6.53
CA TYR A 134 -7.54 -15.36 7.38
C TYR A 134 -8.52 -16.19 6.55
N GLU A 135 -9.05 -17.27 7.13
CA GLU A 135 -10.03 -18.15 6.51
C GLU A 135 -11.27 -17.39 6.00
N ILE A 136 -11.71 -16.41 6.77
CA ILE A 136 -12.84 -15.54 6.41
C ILE A 136 -12.30 -14.14 6.20
N SER A 137 -12.35 -13.67 4.96
CA SER A 137 -11.90 -12.33 4.57
C SER A 137 -12.79 -11.76 3.47
N VAL A 138 -12.97 -10.43 3.48
CA VAL A 138 -13.63 -9.69 2.40
C VAL A 138 -12.64 -9.22 1.34
N TYR A 139 -11.37 -9.38 1.58
CA TYR A 139 -10.33 -9.06 0.61
C TYR A 139 -10.28 -10.08 -0.53
N PRO A 140 -9.84 -9.67 -1.73
CA PRO A 140 -9.66 -10.59 -2.83
C PRO A 140 -8.70 -11.73 -2.47
N PRO A 141 -8.96 -12.96 -2.96
CA PRO A 141 -8.03 -14.07 -2.80
C PRO A 141 -6.63 -13.73 -3.32
N GLY A 142 -5.61 -14.11 -2.58
CA GLY A 142 -4.21 -13.86 -2.91
C GLY A 142 -3.65 -12.53 -2.40
N GLN A 143 -4.43 -11.71 -1.70
CA GLN A 143 -3.92 -10.50 -1.05
C GLN A 143 -3.18 -10.84 0.25
N MET A 144 -2.03 -11.49 0.11
CA MET A 144 -1.22 -11.99 1.24
C MET A 144 -0.24 -10.96 1.79
N GLY A 145 0.01 -9.86 1.04
CA GLY A 145 1.12 -8.96 1.32
C GLY A 145 2.47 -9.62 1.00
N SER A 146 3.56 -8.97 1.36
CA SER A 146 4.93 -9.52 1.18
C SER A 146 5.72 -9.47 2.49
N HIS A 147 5.04 -9.49 3.62
CA HIS A 147 5.66 -9.31 4.95
C HIS A 147 6.67 -10.41 5.26
N GLY A 148 6.41 -11.65 4.87
CA GLY A 148 7.34 -12.77 5.06
C GLY A 148 8.70 -12.49 4.45
N CYS A 149 8.76 -12.05 3.20
CA CYS A 149 10.02 -11.70 2.52
C CYS A 149 10.79 -10.58 3.24
N LEU A 150 10.06 -9.64 3.85
CA LEU A 150 10.69 -8.55 4.62
C LEU A 150 11.26 -9.06 5.94
N PHE A 151 10.56 -9.94 6.65
CA PHE A 151 11.05 -10.53 7.90
C PHE A 151 12.27 -11.42 7.66
N GLU A 152 12.28 -12.23 6.61
CA GLU A 152 13.44 -12.99 6.18
C GLU A 152 14.64 -12.09 5.86
N ALA A 153 14.39 -10.94 5.24
CA ALA A 153 15.41 -9.93 5.01
C ALA A 153 15.88 -9.24 6.30
N GLY A 154 15.17 -9.44 7.43
CA GLY A 154 15.50 -8.92 8.75
C GLY A 154 14.82 -7.61 9.11
N ALA A 155 13.68 -7.29 8.49
CA ALA A 155 12.86 -6.17 8.91
C ALA A 155 12.32 -6.41 10.32
N VAL A 156 12.30 -5.36 11.14
CA VAL A 156 11.72 -5.40 12.48
C VAL A 156 10.25 -5.05 12.40
N ALA A 157 9.42 -5.89 13.03
CA ALA A 157 7.98 -5.68 13.11
C ALA A 157 7.55 -5.23 14.51
N GLN A 158 6.47 -4.47 14.55
CA GLN A 158 5.85 -4.01 15.79
C GLN A 158 4.34 -4.19 15.73
N ASN A 159 3.71 -4.46 16.86
CA ASN A 159 2.26 -4.57 17.02
C ASN A 159 1.60 -5.64 16.12
N LEU A 160 2.25 -6.74 15.85
CA LEU A 160 1.73 -7.80 14.99
C LEU A 160 0.44 -8.46 15.52
N THR A 161 0.12 -8.29 16.80
CA THR A 161 -1.12 -8.77 17.42
C THR A 161 -2.29 -7.80 17.28
N GLU A 162 -2.06 -6.60 16.77
CA GLU A 162 -3.04 -5.51 16.71
C GLU A 162 -3.54 -5.32 15.27
N SER A 163 -4.01 -6.38 14.65
CA SER A 163 -4.65 -6.29 13.32
C SER A 163 -6.01 -5.63 13.43
N GLN A 164 -6.25 -4.59 12.64
CA GLN A 164 -7.53 -3.93 12.52
C GLN A 164 -8.09 -4.13 11.12
N PHE A 165 -9.35 -4.58 11.07
CA PHE A 165 -10.11 -4.70 9.84
C PHE A 165 -11.38 -3.86 9.96
N GLY A 166 -11.82 -3.30 8.82
CA GLY A 166 -13.12 -2.67 8.78
C GLY A 166 -14.24 -3.67 9.08
N LEU A 167 -15.37 -3.18 9.58
CA LEU A 167 -16.55 -4.00 9.80
C LEU A 167 -17.00 -4.62 8.47
N ALA A 168 -17.21 -5.93 8.46
CA ALA A 168 -17.61 -6.68 7.29
C ALA A 168 -18.63 -7.76 7.63
N SER A 169 -19.49 -8.09 6.65
CA SER A 169 -20.35 -9.27 6.74
C SER A 169 -19.62 -10.50 6.23
N VAL A 170 -19.97 -11.66 6.78
CA VAL A 170 -19.39 -12.95 6.43
C VAL A 170 -20.15 -13.60 5.27
N ASP A 171 -21.48 -13.47 5.27
CA ASP A 171 -22.34 -14.01 4.24
C ASP A 171 -23.47 -13.02 3.93
N PRO A 172 -23.53 -12.44 2.74
CA PRO A 172 -22.45 -12.41 1.75
C PRO A 172 -21.20 -11.67 2.26
N ARG A 173 -20.04 -11.97 1.73
CA ARG A 173 -18.80 -11.27 2.08
C ARG A 173 -18.82 -9.83 1.54
N TRP A 174 -18.98 -8.90 2.43
CA TRP A 174 -19.08 -7.49 2.08
C TRP A 174 -18.42 -6.60 3.12
N ASN A 175 -17.51 -5.74 2.69
CA ASN A 175 -16.96 -4.71 3.56
C ASN A 175 -17.99 -3.58 3.72
N VAL A 176 -18.50 -3.42 4.92
CA VAL A 176 -19.54 -2.42 5.24
C VAL A 176 -18.99 -1.21 5.99
N SER A 177 -17.70 -1.18 6.34
CA SER A 177 -17.11 -0.09 7.13
C SER A 177 -17.29 1.29 6.50
N GLY A 178 -17.30 1.40 5.17
CA GLY A 178 -17.52 2.66 4.45
C GLY A 178 -18.97 3.07 4.31
N THR A 179 -19.94 2.25 4.72
CA THR A 179 -21.38 2.54 4.55
C THR A 179 -22.01 3.24 5.75
N TYR A 180 -21.29 3.36 6.85
CA TYR A 180 -21.72 4.05 8.07
C TYR A 180 -21.30 5.52 8.15
N GLN A 181 -20.76 6.06 7.08
CA GLN A 181 -20.21 7.43 7.03
C GLN A 181 -21.11 8.37 6.24
#